data_daccfdd47a20a334e396a4238a004a9c
#
_entry.id   daccfdd47a20a334e396a4238a004a9c
#
_cell.length_a   1.000
_cell.length_b   1.000
_cell.length_c   1.000
_cell.angle_alpha   90.00
_cell.angle_beta   90.00
_cell.angle_gamma   90.00
#
_symmetry.space_group_name_H-M   'P 1'
#
loop_
_entity.id
_entity.type
_entity.pdbx_description
1 polymer ?
#
loop_
_entity_poly.entity_id
_entity_poly.type
_entity_poly.pdbx_seq_one_letter_code
_entity_poly.pdbx_strand_id
1 'polypeptide(L)'
;MLKIKQKRPDAIFEAFSNSCPYYMTYSGCVGGNDDPNKDNLRPEYYEEFAHYLVDVCKHYKDVYGIEFKTLDPFNEPMTDYWNRNGSQEGCHFDFESQIAFLKVLSPILKASGLKTVISASDETEVATSAKGIKAYQEAGVLDLVGQWNVHTYKADNESRKIVNQVARGAGKMLWMSEVGAGGRGIDGNLRLAQTLFDDERYIQPDAWIDWQYAAERDDQWCMIDCDFGKQTYRKVKHYSVRQQVSKFIKVGYTFVDTSLPSTLAAISPDKKQLVLVALNLSKEPQSYSINLLNGKAQPTKGQGYITTRTQDVEPCDFQSENKRNLHFNMPAKSIMTIVVPVKTNK
;
A
#
# COMPACT_ATOMS: atom_id res chain seq x y z
N MET A 1 -18.61 -2.01 3.49
CA MET A 1 -18.10 -3.32 3.03
C MET A 1 -19.12 -4.09 2.18
N LEU A 2 -20.38 -4.37 2.61
CA LEU A 2 -21.38 -5.14 1.84
C LEU A 2 -21.62 -4.62 0.40
N LYS A 3 -21.81 -3.30 0.24
CA LYS A 3 -21.96 -2.68 -1.09
C LYS A 3 -20.73 -2.85 -1.98
N ILE A 4 -19.53 -2.87 -1.40
CA ILE A 4 -18.28 -3.14 -2.12
C ILE A 4 -18.28 -4.59 -2.58
N LYS A 5 -18.55 -5.53 -1.68
CA LYS A 5 -18.60 -6.96 -1.99
C LYS A 5 -19.62 -7.28 -3.09
N GLN A 6 -20.78 -6.63 -3.08
CA GLN A 6 -21.80 -6.77 -4.13
C GLN A 6 -21.31 -6.30 -5.50
N LYS A 7 -20.59 -5.16 -5.55
CA LYS A 7 -20.05 -4.59 -6.80
C LYS A 7 -18.75 -5.23 -7.26
N ARG A 8 -17.96 -5.71 -6.33
CA ARG A 8 -16.66 -6.33 -6.52
C ARG A 8 -16.57 -7.58 -5.63
N PRO A 9 -17.12 -8.73 -6.10
CA PRO A 9 -17.06 -9.99 -5.34
C PRO A 9 -15.63 -10.47 -5.07
N ASP A 10 -14.70 -10.04 -5.91
CA ASP A 10 -13.25 -10.28 -5.84
C ASP A 10 -12.49 -9.34 -4.90
N ALA A 11 -13.17 -8.38 -4.26
CA ALA A 11 -12.53 -7.47 -3.31
C ALA A 11 -12.00 -8.23 -2.09
N ILE A 12 -10.74 -7.97 -1.76
CA ILE A 12 -10.08 -8.49 -0.57
C ILE A 12 -10.35 -7.53 0.58
N PHE A 13 -10.69 -8.09 1.74
CA PHE A 13 -10.86 -7.34 2.98
C PHE A 13 -9.79 -7.79 3.96
N GLU A 14 -9.11 -6.82 4.56
CA GLU A 14 -8.17 -7.00 5.65
C GLU A 14 -8.73 -6.34 6.91
N ALA A 15 -8.59 -7.00 8.05
CA ALA A 15 -8.88 -6.42 9.35
C ALA A 15 -7.57 -5.96 9.99
N PHE A 16 -7.55 -4.75 10.56
CA PHE A 16 -6.43 -4.30 11.35
C PHE A 16 -6.92 -3.53 12.57
N SER A 17 -6.11 -3.48 13.62
CA SER A 17 -6.43 -2.80 14.86
C SER A 17 -5.53 -1.58 15.05
N ASN A 18 -6.13 -0.38 15.12
CA ASN A 18 -5.38 0.84 15.48
C ASN A 18 -4.92 0.82 16.94
N SER A 19 -5.75 0.29 17.83
CA SER A 19 -5.50 0.29 19.27
C SER A 19 -6.26 -0.81 19.99
N CYS A 20 -5.89 -1.05 21.25
CA CYS A 20 -6.61 -1.94 22.14
C CYS A 20 -7.77 -1.20 22.81
N PRO A 21 -8.83 -1.89 23.27
CA PRO A 21 -9.85 -1.30 24.13
C PRO A 21 -9.23 -0.59 25.34
N TYR A 22 -9.73 0.60 25.66
CA TYR A 22 -9.14 1.51 26.68
C TYR A 22 -8.92 0.86 28.05
N TYR A 23 -9.80 -0.05 28.45
CA TYR A 23 -9.72 -0.72 29.76
C TYR A 23 -8.63 -1.79 29.82
N MET A 24 -8.09 -2.22 28.70
CA MET A 24 -6.94 -3.14 28.60
C MET A 24 -5.60 -2.42 28.62
N THR A 25 -5.60 -1.08 28.59
CA THR A 25 -4.39 -0.28 28.42
C THR A 25 -3.86 0.26 29.77
N TYR A 26 -2.56 0.54 29.81
CA TYR A 26 -1.94 1.20 30.98
C TYR A 26 -2.46 2.62 31.19
N SER A 27 -2.62 3.37 30.09
CA SER A 27 -3.08 4.76 30.16
C SER A 27 -4.59 4.92 30.40
N GLY A 28 -5.39 3.85 30.19
CA GLY A 28 -6.85 3.96 30.15
C GLY A 28 -7.35 4.75 28.93
N CYS A 29 -6.56 4.85 27.86
CA CYS A 29 -6.85 5.63 26.66
C CYS A 29 -6.46 4.85 25.40
N VAL A 30 -7.23 5.01 24.32
CA VAL A 30 -6.97 4.40 23.02
C VAL A 30 -5.95 5.18 22.17
N GLY A 31 -5.55 6.38 22.58
CA GLY A 31 -4.59 7.21 21.83
C GLY A 31 -3.13 6.82 22.05
N GLY A 32 -2.84 5.98 23.04
CA GLY A 32 -1.49 5.54 23.39
C GLY A 32 -1.17 5.68 24.88
N ASN A 33 0.10 5.44 25.23
CA ASN A 33 0.59 5.55 26.61
C ASN A 33 0.91 7.03 26.96
N ASP A 34 1.16 7.32 28.24
CA ASP A 34 1.69 8.61 28.69
C ASP A 34 3.14 8.84 28.16
N ASP A 35 3.93 7.80 28.08
CA ASP A 35 5.21 7.75 27.35
C ASP A 35 4.99 7.02 26.03
N PRO A 36 5.09 7.71 24.87
CA PRO A 36 4.81 7.10 23.57
C PRO A 36 5.78 6.00 23.14
N ASN A 37 6.91 5.85 23.83
CA ASN A 37 7.89 4.80 23.59
C ASN A 37 7.66 3.56 24.48
N LYS A 38 6.49 3.46 25.12
CA LYS A 38 6.14 2.33 25.97
C LYS A 38 4.85 1.69 25.52
N ASP A 39 4.83 0.36 25.62
CA ASP A 39 3.66 -0.44 25.36
C ASP A 39 2.46 0.05 26.14
N ASN A 40 1.32 0.08 25.51
CA ASN A 40 0.09 0.50 26.16
C ASN A 40 -0.83 -0.66 26.52
N LEU A 41 -0.80 -1.78 25.77
CA LEU A 41 -1.55 -2.97 26.15
C LEU A 41 -0.87 -3.66 27.34
N ARG A 42 -1.64 -3.92 28.38
CA ARG A 42 -1.18 -4.66 29.55
C ARG A 42 -1.10 -6.16 29.24
N PRO A 43 0.03 -6.84 29.55
CA PRO A 43 0.23 -8.25 29.21
C PRO A 43 -0.84 -9.22 29.74
N GLU A 44 -1.45 -8.92 30.90
CA GLU A 44 -2.54 -9.72 31.45
C GLU A 44 -3.82 -9.73 30.61
N TYR A 45 -3.93 -8.81 29.62
CA TYR A 45 -5.04 -8.76 28.67
C TYR A 45 -4.72 -9.30 27.28
N TYR A 46 -3.55 -9.91 27.06
CA TYR A 46 -3.18 -10.44 25.73
C TYR A 46 -4.20 -11.48 25.23
N GLU A 47 -4.64 -12.38 26.10
CA GLU A 47 -5.63 -13.42 25.72
C GLU A 47 -6.99 -12.80 25.42
N GLU A 48 -7.46 -11.86 26.28
CA GLU A 48 -8.73 -11.17 26.09
C GLU A 48 -8.72 -10.31 24.80
N PHE A 49 -7.63 -9.60 24.52
CA PHE A 49 -7.50 -8.82 23.29
C PHE A 49 -7.43 -9.72 22.04
N ALA A 50 -6.76 -10.85 22.10
CA ALA A 50 -6.73 -11.81 21.02
C ALA A 50 -8.13 -12.37 20.72
N HIS A 51 -8.92 -12.73 21.75
CA HIS A 51 -10.31 -13.13 21.60
C HIS A 51 -11.16 -12.01 21.01
N TYR A 52 -11.03 -10.77 21.50
CA TYR A 52 -11.75 -9.63 20.96
C TYR A 52 -11.52 -9.46 19.43
N LEU A 53 -10.28 -9.53 18.97
CA LEU A 53 -9.94 -9.40 17.54
C LEU A 53 -10.54 -10.54 16.72
N VAL A 54 -10.43 -11.78 17.21
CA VAL A 54 -10.96 -12.95 16.52
C VAL A 54 -12.49 -12.94 16.50
N ASP A 55 -13.15 -12.53 17.57
CA ASP A 55 -14.61 -12.45 17.66
C ASP A 55 -15.18 -11.39 16.70
N VAL A 56 -14.48 -10.25 16.54
CA VAL A 56 -14.83 -9.26 15.50
C VAL A 56 -14.78 -9.92 14.11
N CYS A 57 -13.71 -10.63 13.77
CA CYS A 57 -13.60 -11.31 12.48
C CYS A 57 -14.69 -12.37 12.28
N LYS A 58 -14.99 -13.15 13.30
CA LYS A 58 -16.10 -14.13 13.29
C LYS A 58 -17.45 -13.45 13.08
N HIS A 59 -17.72 -12.38 13.79
CA HIS A 59 -18.97 -11.63 13.65
C HIS A 59 -19.18 -11.16 12.21
N TYR A 60 -18.14 -10.59 11.57
CA TYR A 60 -18.23 -10.16 10.17
C TYR A 60 -18.49 -11.32 9.21
N LYS A 61 -17.89 -12.48 9.45
CA LYS A 61 -18.14 -13.68 8.66
C LYS A 61 -19.57 -14.19 8.87
N ASP A 62 -20.00 -14.37 10.11
CA ASP A 62 -21.25 -15.02 10.44
C ASP A 62 -22.47 -14.15 10.12
N VAL A 63 -22.39 -12.84 10.37
CA VAL A 63 -23.52 -11.90 10.17
C VAL A 63 -23.55 -11.32 8.75
N TYR A 64 -22.38 -10.99 8.19
CA TYR A 64 -22.29 -10.29 6.91
C TYR A 64 -21.72 -11.13 5.77
N GLY A 65 -21.31 -12.36 6.04
CA GLY A 65 -20.64 -13.22 5.07
C GLY A 65 -19.32 -12.65 4.55
N ILE A 66 -18.68 -11.76 5.32
CA ILE A 66 -17.38 -11.15 4.99
C ILE A 66 -16.30 -11.84 5.81
N GLU A 67 -15.52 -12.69 5.18
CA GLU A 67 -14.33 -13.29 5.78
C GLU A 67 -13.12 -12.45 5.40
N PHE A 68 -12.42 -11.91 6.40
CA PHE A 68 -11.18 -11.17 6.18
C PHE A 68 -10.08 -12.12 5.71
N LYS A 69 -9.28 -11.68 4.74
CA LYS A 69 -8.10 -12.42 4.29
C LYS A 69 -7.06 -12.48 5.40
N THR A 70 -6.83 -11.34 6.04
CA THR A 70 -5.83 -11.18 7.09
C THR A 70 -6.40 -10.43 8.28
N LEU A 71 -5.75 -10.61 9.42
CA LEU A 71 -5.93 -9.84 10.64
C LEU A 71 -4.57 -9.32 11.08
N ASP A 72 -4.40 -8.00 11.05
CA ASP A 72 -3.24 -7.32 11.62
C ASP A 72 -3.60 -6.79 13.02
N PRO A 73 -2.94 -7.27 14.08
CA PRO A 73 -3.22 -6.80 15.44
C PRO A 73 -2.56 -5.46 15.77
N PHE A 74 -1.74 -4.93 14.86
CA PHE A 74 -0.93 -3.75 15.06
C PHE A 74 -1.19 -2.70 14.00
N ASN A 75 -0.88 -1.44 14.31
CA ASN A 75 -0.75 -0.35 13.37
C ASN A 75 0.34 0.61 13.86
N GLU A 76 1.40 0.73 13.10
CA GLU A 76 2.56 1.59 13.39
C GLU A 76 3.09 1.41 14.82
N PRO A 77 3.34 0.16 15.27
CA PRO A 77 3.52 -0.14 16.68
C PRO A 77 4.81 0.45 17.28
N MET A 78 5.87 0.63 16.51
CA MET A 78 7.17 1.14 17.01
C MET A 78 7.35 2.66 16.82
N THR A 79 6.25 3.38 16.56
CA THR A 79 6.31 4.83 16.44
C THR A 79 6.27 5.54 17.79
N ASP A 80 6.77 6.77 17.86
CA ASP A 80 6.89 7.59 19.07
C ASP A 80 5.80 8.66 19.22
N TYR A 81 4.74 8.61 18.40
CA TYR A 81 3.67 9.61 18.43
C TYR A 81 2.34 9.09 19.01
N TRP A 82 2.22 7.79 19.31
CA TRP A 82 1.05 7.26 20.01
C TRP A 82 1.08 7.64 21.48
N ASN A 83 0.37 8.69 21.86
CA ASN A 83 0.32 9.17 23.22
C ASN A 83 -1.12 9.46 23.66
N ARG A 84 -1.33 9.47 24.97
CA ARG A 84 -2.63 9.65 25.62
C ARG A 84 -3.41 10.88 25.12
N ASN A 85 -2.72 11.95 24.76
CA ASN A 85 -3.30 13.21 24.31
C ASN A 85 -3.32 13.32 22.78
N GLY A 86 -3.01 12.25 22.06
CA GLY A 86 -3.03 12.19 20.61
C GLY A 86 -4.45 12.35 20.04
N SER A 87 -4.53 12.81 18.81
CA SER A 87 -5.80 12.98 18.08
C SER A 87 -6.27 11.72 17.34
N GLN A 88 -5.46 10.67 17.37
CA GLN A 88 -5.72 9.38 16.70
C GLN A 88 -5.65 8.24 17.71
N GLU A 89 -6.29 7.13 17.39
CA GLU A 89 -6.06 5.85 18.05
C GLU A 89 -4.70 5.31 17.68
N GLY A 90 -4.01 4.72 18.65
CA GLY A 90 -2.72 4.09 18.46
C GLY A 90 -2.27 3.33 19.71
N CYS A 91 -1.38 2.37 19.50
CA CYS A 91 -0.84 1.57 20.60
C CYS A 91 0.59 1.17 20.26
N HIS A 92 1.53 1.61 21.09
CA HIS A 92 2.91 1.17 20.99
C HIS A 92 3.05 -0.28 21.44
N PHE A 93 3.84 -1.05 20.70
CA PHE A 93 4.31 -2.41 21.04
C PHE A 93 5.76 -2.54 20.63
N ASP A 94 6.64 -2.82 21.59
CA ASP A 94 7.99 -3.26 21.29
C ASP A 94 8.00 -4.59 20.52
N PHE A 95 9.07 -4.92 19.82
CA PHE A 95 9.17 -6.20 19.09
C PHE A 95 8.98 -7.41 20.01
N GLU A 96 9.47 -7.34 21.24
CA GLU A 96 9.26 -8.41 22.25
C GLU A 96 7.77 -8.60 22.54
N SER A 97 7.04 -7.52 22.72
CA SER A 97 5.60 -7.53 23.00
C SER A 97 4.78 -7.98 21.78
N GLN A 98 5.15 -7.52 20.59
CA GLN A 98 4.57 -8.01 19.33
C GLN A 98 4.72 -9.53 19.22
N ILE A 99 5.94 -10.04 19.42
CA ILE A 99 6.26 -11.48 19.38
C ILE A 99 5.48 -12.26 20.44
N ALA A 100 5.41 -11.74 21.67
CA ALA A 100 4.66 -12.37 22.75
C ALA A 100 3.16 -12.43 22.44
N PHE A 101 2.59 -11.32 21.93
CA PHE A 101 1.18 -11.27 21.56
C PHE A 101 0.83 -12.21 20.42
N LEU A 102 1.66 -12.32 19.38
CA LEU A 102 1.43 -13.24 18.26
C LEU A 102 1.41 -14.72 18.69
N LYS A 103 2.20 -15.09 19.70
CA LYS A 103 2.17 -16.44 20.28
C LYS A 103 0.82 -16.75 20.98
N VAL A 104 0.14 -15.72 21.51
CA VAL A 104 -1.18 -15.84 22.10
C VAL A 104 -2.28 -15.84 21.02
N LEU A 105 -2.21 -14.88 20.06
CA LEU A 105 -3.22 -14.73 19.02
C LEU A 105 -3.31 -15.93 18.08
N SER A 106 -2.17 -16.49 17.68
CA SER A 106 -2.12 -17.53 16.66
C SER A 106 -2.93 -18.79 16.99
N PRO A 107 -2.82 -19.41 18.18
CA PRO A 107 -3.65 -20.57 18.52
C PRO A 107 -5.14 -20.23 18.63
N ILE A 108 -5.50 -19.04 19.12
CA ILE A 108 -6.90 -18.59 19.24
C ILE A 108 -7.50 -18.42 17.84
N LEU A 109 -6.79 -17.75 16.94
CA LEU A 109 -7.24 -17.60 15.55
C LEU A 109 -7.38 -18.95 14.83
N LYS A 110 -6.43 -19.87 15.00
CA LYS A 110 -6.50 -21.21 14.43
C LYS A 110 -7.70 -21.99 14.96
N ALA A 111 -8.00 -21.90 16.25
CA ALA A 111 -9.13 -22.58 16.89
C ALA A 111 -10.49 -22.02 16.44
N SER A 112 -10.54 -20.79 15.93
CA SER A 112 -11.78 -20.11 15.51
C SER A 112 -12.45 -20.71 14.27
N GLY A 113 -11.73 -21.48 13.45
CA GLY A 113 -12.19 -22.01 12.17
C GLY A 113 -12.29 -21.00 11.04
N LEU A 114 -11.74 -19.77 11.23
CA LEU A 114 -11.57 -18.78 10.18
C LEU A 114 -10.44 -19.18 9.23
N LYS A 115 -10.56 -18.79 7.95
CA LYS A 115 -9.46 -18.89 6.98
C LYS A 115 -8.51 -17.70 7.02
N THR A 116 -8.86 -16.72 7.84
CA THR A 116 -8.06 -15.51 8.08
C THR A 116 -6.68 -15.90 8.61
N VAL A 117 -5.64 -15.31 8.06
CA VAL A 117 -4.26 -15.47 8.55
C VAL A 117 -3.81 -14.20 9.26
N ILE A 118 -2.79 -14.29 10.09
CA ILE A 118 -2.20 -13.10 10.70
C ILE A 118 -1.40 -12.35 9.66
N SER A 119 -1.57 -11.04 9.57
CA SER A 119 -0.62 -10.10 8.98
C SER A 119 0.13 -9.36 10.08
N ALA A 120 1.31 -8.85 9.77
CA ALA A 120 2.14 -8.02 10.65
C ALA A 120 3.24 -7.32 9.81
N SER A 121 3.82 -6.22 10.27
CA SER A 121 3.51 -5.54 11.52
C SER A 121 3.00 -4.11 11.29
N ASP A 122 2.78 -3.70 10.05
CA ASP A 122 2.32 -2.35 9.68
C ASP A 122 3.19 -1.21 10.27
N GLU A 123 4.53 -1.42 10.28
CA GLU A 123 5.46 -0.39 10.76
C GLU A 123 5.47 0.82 9.83
N THR A 124 5.43 2.04 10.40
CA THR A 124 5.45 3.33 9.68
C THR A 124 6.65 3.47 8.75
N GLU A 125 7.81 3.00 9.20
CA GLU A 125 9.10 3.16 8.53
C GLU A 125 9.64 1.82 8.04
N VAL A 126 10.07 1.77 6.79
CA VAL A 126 10.62 0.53 6.20
C VAL A 126 11.86 0.04 6.95
N ALA A 127 12.68 0.97 7.48
CA ALA A 127 13.86 0.61 8.27
C ALA A 127 13.48 -0.12 9.57
N THR A 128 12.39 0.29 10.22
CA THR A 128 11.85 -0.39 11.41
C THR A 128 11.23 -1.73 11.02
N SER A 129 10.47 -1.78 9.94
CA SER A 129 9.92 -3.02 9.40
C SER A 129 11.03 -4.04 9.05
N ALA A 130 12.15 -3.59 8.48
CA ALA A 130 13.30 -4.44 8.18
C ALA A 130 13.96 -5.04 9.43
N LYS A 131 13.94 -4.31 10.55
CA LYS A 131 14.37 -4.83 11.86
C LYS A 131 13.34 -5.81 12.42
N GLY A 132 12.07 -5.46 12.37
CA GLY A 132 10.97 -6.27 12.88
C GLY A 132 10.88 -7.64 12.22
N ILE A 133 10.92 -7.72 10.89
CA ILE A 133 10.85 -9.01 10.19
C ILE A 133 12.03 -9.92 10.55
N LYS A 134 13.22 -9.36 10.76
CA LYS A 134 14.38 -10.13 11.24
C LYS A 134 14.19 -10.59 12.67
N ALA A 135 13.71 -9.72 13.56
CA ALA A 135 13.44 -10.08 14.96
C ALA A 135 12.40 -11.22 15.04
N TYR A 136 11.35 -11.18 14.21
CA TYR A 136 10.36 -12.25 14.13
C TYR A 136 10.97 -13.56 13.61
N GLN A 137 11.86 -13.48 12.64
CA GLN A 137 12.57 -14.64 12.10
C GLN A 137 13.49 -15.27 13.17
N GLU A 138 14.27 -14.45 13.86
CA GLU A 138 15.19 -14.88 14.93
C GLU A 138 14.44 -15.50 16.12
N ALA A 139 13.26 -14.95 16.47
CA ALA A 139 12.42 -15.48 17.54
C ALA A 139 11.60 -16.72 17.12
N GLY A 140 11.66 -17.14 15.85
CA GLY A 140 10.92 -18.29 15.32
C GLY A 140 9.42 -18.08 15.24
N VAL A 141 8.94 -16.81 15.20
CA VAL A 141 7.51 -16.48 15.12
C VAL A 141 7.06 -16.02 13.73
N LEU A 142 7.99 -15.81 12.81
CA LEU A 142 7.63 -15.40 11.45
C LEU A 142 6.71 -16.43 10.77
N ASP A 143 6.77 -17.70 11.15
CA ASP A 143 5.88 -18.75 10.63
C ASP A 143 4.42 -18.62 11.10
N LEU A 144 4.17 -17.85 12.15
CA LEU A 144 2.81 -17.51 12.59
C LEU A 144 2.14 -16.48 11.69
N VAL A 145 2.93 -15.71 10.94
CA VAL A 145 2.49 -14.64 10.05
C VAL A 145 2.36 -15.17 8.63
N GLY A 146 1.18 -15.02 8.03
CA GLY A 146 0.91 -15.43 6.65
C GLY A 146 1.21 -14.34 5.62
N GLN A 147 1.16 -13.07 6.02
CA GLN A 147 1.40 -11.91 5.19
C GLN A 147 2.22 -10.87 5.96
N TRP A 148 3.27 -10.34 5.33
CA TRP A 148 4.02 -9.23 5.90
C TRP A 148 3.50 -7.91 5.33
N ASN A 149 3.12 -7.00 6.22
CA ASN A 149 2.63 -5.67 5.94
C ASN A 149 3.69 -4.61 6.30
N VAL A 150 3.79 -3.56 5.49
CA VAL A 150 4.71 -2.45 5.74
C VAL A 150 4.14 -1.15 5.20
N HIS A 151 4.28 -0.05 5.97
CA HIS A 151 4.06 1.30 5.48
C HIS A 151 5.36 1.88 4.92
N THR A 152 5.27 2.86 4.03
CA THR A 152 6.44 3.46 3.37
C THR A 152 6.48 4.99 3.51
N TYR A 153 5.98 5.53 4.63
CA TYR A 153 6.02 6.96 4.93
C TYR A 153 7.45 7.50 5.01
N LYS A 154 8.36 6.71 5.61
CA LYS A 154 9.80 6.95 5.55
C LYS A 154 10.48 5.67 5.07
N ALA A 155 11.13 5.76 3.93
CA ALA A 155 11.66 4.58 3.27
C ALA A 155 12.96 4.88 2.53
N ASP A 156 13.97 4.09 2.79
CA ASP A 156 15.19 3.99 2.00
C ASP A 156 15.22 2.69 1.19
N ASN A 157 15.95 2.69 0.09
CA ASN A 157 15.94 1.57 -0.84
C ASN A 157 16.64 0.31 -0.31
N GLU A 158 17.60 0.45 0.61
CA GLU A 158 18.27 -0.71 1.22
C GLU A 158 17.32 -1.43 2.18
N SER A 159 16.59 -0.69 3.01
CA SER A 159 15.57 -1.26 3.89
C SER A 159 14.44 -1.92 3.11
N ARG A 160 13.99 -1.31 1.98
CA ARG A 160 13.04 -1.94 1.05
C ARG A 160 13.50 -3.32 0.56
N LYS A 161 14.76 -3.42 0.12
CA LYS A 161 15.36 -4.69 -0.34
C LYS A 161 15.43 -5.72 0.78
N ILE A 162 15.79 -5.32 2.01
CA ILE A 162 15.85 -6.24 3.16
C ILE A 162 14.47 -6.82 3.43
N VAL A 163 13.43 -6.00 3.50
CA VAL A 163 12.04 -6.47 3.70
C VAL A 163 11.65 -7.47 2.61
N ASN A 164 11.89 -7.14 1.34
CA ASN A 164 11.63 -8.05 0.23
C ASN A 164 12.37 -9.38 0.40
N GLN A 165 13.68 -9.34 0.61
CA GLN A 165 14.51 -10.54 0.70
C GLN A 165 14.07 -11.48 1.83
N VAL A 166 13.81 -10.94 3.02
CA VAL A 166 13.41 -11.76 4.17
C VAL A 166 11.99 -12.29 3.99
N ALA A 167 11.04 -11.45 3.59
CA ALA A 167 9.66 -11.89 3.36
C ALA A 167 9.57 -12.97 2.27
N ARG A 168 10.19 -12.73 1.11
CA ARG A 168 10.20 -13.69 0.00
C ARG A 168 10.99 -14.96 0.33
N GLY A 169 12.13 -14.82 1.01
CA GLY A 169 12.90 -15.97 1.50
C GLY A 169 12.14 -16.86 2.46
N ALA A 170 11.23 -16.29 3.25
CA ALA A 170 10.32 -17.00 4.15
C ALA A 170 8.99 -17.41 3.47
N GLY A 171 8.82 -17.18 2.17
CA GLY A 171 7.60 -17.52 1.44
C GLY A 171 6.37 -16.73 1.85
N LYS A 172 6.54 -15.51 2.41
CA LYS A 172 5.42 -14.67 2.86
C LYS A 172 4.87 -13.84 1.70
N MET A 173 3.55 -13.61 1.71
CA MET A 173 2.96 -12.52 0.95
C MET A 173 3.47 -11.20 1.54
N LEU A 174 3.69 -10.22 0.68
CA LEU A 174 4.23 -8.92 1.08
C LEU A 174 3.34 -7.80 0.54
N TRP A 175 2.76 -7.01 1.43
CA TRP A 175 1.95 -5.86 1.06
C TRP A 175 2.61 -4.56 1.53
N MET A 176 2.65 -3.57 0.66
CA MET A 176 2.73 -2.18 1.08
C MET A 176 1.31 -1.77 1.45
N SER A 177 1.02 -1.83 2.75
CA SER A 177 -0.33 -1.82 3.30
C SER A 177 -0.87 -0.42 3.54
N GLU A 178 0.00 0.58 3.65
CA GLU A 178 -0.42 1.97 3.83
C GLU A 178 0.67 2.97 3.46
N VAL A 179 0.32 3.95 2.66
CA VAL A 179 1.04 5.23 2.55
C VAL A 179 0.14 6.29 1.91
N GLY A 180 0.22 7.52 2.37
CA GLY A 180 -0.54 8.65 1.85
C GLY A 180 0.32 9.77 1.31
N ALA A 181 -0.29 10.70 0.57
CA ALA A 181 0.40 11.80 -0.08
C ALA A 181 0.98 12.84 0.91
N GLY A 182 0.31 13.05 2.04
CA GLY A 182 0.70 14.07 3.01
C GLY A 182 0.83 15.46 2.42
N GLY A 183 0.08 15.77 1.35
CA GLY A 183 0.18 17.05 0.66
C GLY A 183 -0.81 17.24 -0.48
N ARG A 184 -1.21 18.49 -0.66
CA ARG A 184 -2.20 18.90 -1.66
C ARG A 184 -1.64 19.00 -3.07
N GLY A 185 -2.55 18.95 -4.03
CA GLY A 185 -2.28 19.24 -5.44
C GLY A 185 -1.34 18.26 -6.11
N ILE A 186 -0.71 18.70 -7.19
CA ILE A 186 0.10 17.82 -8.03
C ILE A 186 1.42 17.41 -7.37
N ASP A 187 2.08 18.32 -6.65
CA ASP A 187 3.43 18.09 -6.13
C ASP A 187 3.48 16.99 -5.07
N GLY A 188 2.55 16.99 -4.10
CA GLY A 188 2.44 15.94 -3.08
C GLY A 188 2.17 14.59 -3.70
N ASN A 189 1.24 14.55 -4.65
CA ASN A 189 0.81 13.32 -5.30
C ASN A 189 1.83 12.75 -6.28
N LEU A 190 2.65 13.58 -6.92
CA LEU A 190 3.78 13.06 -7.73
C LEU A 190 4.88 12.46 -6.85
N ARG A 191 5.12 13.01 -5.63
CA ARG A 191 6.04 12.37 -4.68
C ARG A 191 5.51 11.00 -4.24
N LEU A 192 4.21 10.90 -3.95
CA LEU A 192 3.57 9.62 -3.63
C LEU A 192 3.68 8.62 -4.79
N ALA A 193 3.50 9.08 -6.04
CA ALA A 193 3.70 8.22 -7.20
C ALA A 193 5.16 7.75 -7.34
N GLN A 194 6.16 8.58 -6.98
CA GLN A 194 7.55 8.14 -6.92
C GLN A 194 7.77 7.10 -5.82
N THR A 195 7.14 7.26 -4.65
CA THR A 195 7.17 6.26 -3.58
C THR A 195 6.64 4.92 -4.09
N LEU A 196 5.48 4.93 -4.80
CA LEU A 196 4.94 3.72 -5.43
C LEU A 196 5.96 3.09 -6.41
N PHE A 197 6.63 3.89 -7.25
CA PHE A 197 7.62 3.35 -8.19
C PHE A 197 8.82 2.72 -7.48
N ASP A 198 9.27 3.33 -6.39
CA ASP A 198 10.37 2.79 -5.59
C ASP A 198 9.94 1.53 -4.83
N ASP A 199 8.71 1.50 -4.31
CA ASP A 199 8.14 0.33 -3.63
C ASP A 199 8.01 -0.85 -4.61
N GLU A 200 7.44 -0.63 -5.81
CA GLU A 200 7.33 -1.67 -6.85
C GLU A 200 8.69 -2.16 -7.34
N ARG A 201 9.69 -1.31 -7.33
CA ARG A 201 11.05 -1.66 -7.75
C ARG A 201 11.82 -2.47 -6.70
N TYR A 202 11.68 -2.14 -5.42
CA TYR A 202 12.55 -2.63 -4.36
C TYR A 202 11.84 -3.49 -3.31
N ILE A 203 10.59 -3.20 -2.94
CA ILE A 203 9.76 -4.07 -2.09
C ILE A 203 9.12 -5.16 -2.95
N GLN A 204 8.68 -4.82 -4.17
CA GLN A 204 7.93 -5.70 -5.06
C GLN A 204 6.71 -6.30 -4.37
N PRO A 205 5.80 -5.47 -3.84
CA PRO A 205 4.68 -5.97 -3.05
C PRO A 205 3.64 -6.67 -3.94
N ASP A 206 2.91 -7.63 -3.35
CA ASP A 206 1.78 -8.28 -4.01
C ASP A 206 0.54 -7.36 -4.08
N ALA A 207 0.48 -6.35 -3.21
CA ALA A 207 -0.49 -5.26 -3.24
C ALA A 207 0.12 -3.97 -2.70
N TRP A 208 -0.36 -2.84 -3.23
CA TRP A 208 0.03 -1.50 -2.82
C TRP A 208 -1.23 -0.67 -2.51
N ILE A 209 -1.36 -0.17 -1.28
CA ILE A 209 -2.58 0.42 -0.74
C ILE A 209 -2.36 1.88 -0.34
N ASP A 210 -3.25 2.74 -0.81
CA ASP A 210 -3.26 4.16 -0.48
C ASP A 210 -3.92 4.46 0.87
N TRP A 211 -3.36 5.39 1.61
CA TRP A 211 -4.04 6.12 2.65
C TRP A 211 -4.43 7.53 2.15
N GLN A 212 -5.71 7.84 1.81
CA GLN A 212 -6.80 6.88 1.81
C GLN A 212 -7.79 7.18 0.67
N TYR A 213 -8.78 6.29 0.46
CA TYR A 213 -9.73 6.45 -0.63
C TYR A 213 -10.65 7.67 -0.45
N ALA A 214 -11.20 7.89 0.74
CA ALA A 214 -12.12 8.99 1.03
C ALA A 214 -11.94 9.49 2.46
N ALA A 215 -11.98 10.81 2.64
CA ALA A 215 -11.94 11.46 3.95
C ALA A 215 -12.87 12.67 3.98
N GLU A 216 -13.26 13.11 5.16
CA GLU A 216 -14.08 14.30 5.33
C GLU A 216 -13.21 15.55 5.47
N ARG A 217 -13.37 16.49 4.51
CA ARG A 217 -12.68 17.80 4.50
C ARG A 217 -11.17 17.73 4.60
N ASP A 218 -10.62 16.71 4.00
CA ASP A 218 -9.17 16.47 4.00
C ASP A 218 -8.68 16.06 2.61
N ASP A 219 -8.22 17.03 1.83
CA ASP A 219 -7.70 16.82 0.48
C ASP A 219 -6.19 16.57 0.42
N GLN A 220 -5.53 16.39 1.57
CA GLN A 220 -4.12 16.04 1.65
C GLN A 220 -3.88 14.52 1.66
N TRP A 221 -4.82 13.78 2.25
CA TRP A 221 -4.65 12.36 2.55
C TRP A 221 -5.65 11.45 1.82
N CYS A 222 -6.54 11.99 0.97
CA CYS A 222 -7.56 11.18 0.32
C CYS A 222 -7.60 11.37 -1.20
N MET A 223 -8.19 10.40 -1.89
CA MET A 223 -8.53 10.49 -3.31
C MET A 223 -9.87 11.22 -3.55
N ILE A 224 -10.79 11.09 -2.59
CA ILE A 224 -12.12 11.69 -2.63
C ILE A 224 -12.35 12.47 -1.35
N ASP A 225 -12.44 13.79 -1.49
CA ASP A 225 -12.78 14.70 -0.41
C ASP A 225 -14.29 14.79 -0.28
N CYS A 226 -14.81 14.46 0.90
CA CYS A 226 -16.22 14.37 1.23
C CYS A 226 -16.64 15.52 2.16
N ASP A 227 -17.87 15.97 2.01
CA ASP A 227 -18.59 16.76 3.04
C ASP A 227 -19.83 15.96 3.43
N PHE A 228 -19.76 15.24 4.55
CA PHE A 228 -20.86 14.39 4.99
C PHE A 228 -22.07 15.21 5.42
N GLY A 229 -21.87 16.42 5.94
CA GLY A 229 -22.97 17.32 6.31
C GLY A 229 -23.77 17.79 5.10
N LYS A 230 -23.11 18.07 3.98
CA LYS A 230 -23.75 18.47 2.73
C LYS A 230 -24.06 17.29 1.79
N GLN A 231 -23.61 16.09 2.11
CA GLN A 231 -23.73 14.90 1.26
C GLN A 231 -23.11 15.11 -0.13
N THR A 232 -21.98 15.82 -0.19
CA THR A 232 -21.25 16.09 -1.43
C THR A 232 -19.86 15.48 -1.40
N TYR A 233 -19.29 15.27 -2.59
CA TYR A 233 -17.92 14.81 -2.73
C TYR A 233 -17.27 15.40 -3.98
N ARG A 234 -15.94 15.46 -3.95
CA ARG A 234 -15.14 15.81 -5.14
C ARG A 234 -13.90 14.90 -5.22
N LYS A 235 -13.50 14.56 -6.45
CA LYS A 235 -12.20 13.94 -6.69
C LYS A 235 -11.14 15.01 -6.52
N VAL A 236 -10.05 14.67 -5.83
CA VAL A 236 -8.89 15.54 -5.71
C VAL A 236 -7.75 15.05 -6.61
N LYS A 237 -6.67 15.78 -6.71
CA LYS A 237 -5.56 15.46 -7.63
C LYS A 237 -4.94 14.06 -7.36
N HIS A 238 -4.99 13.60 -6.13
CA HIS A 238 -4.58 12.26 -5.74
C HIS A 238 -5.31 11.18 -6.58
N TYR A 239 -6.62 11.32 -6.76
CA TYR A 239 -7.42 10.40 -7.56
C TYR A 239 -6.87 10.26 -8.99
N SER A 240 -6.58 11.38 -9.65
CA SER A 240 -6.14 11.39 -11.04
C SER A 240 -4.68 10.90 -11.20
N VAL A 241 -3.80 11.23 -10.25
CA VAL A 241 -2.42 10.71 -10.24
C VAL A 241 -2.42 9.20 -10.01
N ARG A 242 -3.18 8.70 -9.03
CA ARG A 242 -3.30 7.26 -8.77
C ARG A 242 -3.92 6.52 -9.95
N GLN A 243 -4.87 7.14 -10.63
CA GLN A 243 -5.54 6.59 -11.81
C GLN A 243 -4.57 6.35 -12.99
N GLN A 244 -3.48 7.12 -13.10
CA GLN A 244 -2.43 6.90 -14.11
C GLN A 244 -1.76 5.52 -13.98
N VAL A 245 -1.78 4.93 -12.79
CA VAL A 245 -1.29 3.57 -12.56
C VAL A 245 -2.47 2.58 -12.56
N SER A 246 -3.41 2.74 -11.65
CA SER A 246 -4.43 1.72 -11.34
C SER A 246 -5.49 1.51 -12.44
N LYS A 247 -5.70 2.50 -13.31
CA LYS A 247 -6.60 2.37 -14.47
C LYS A 247 -6.01 1.45 -15.54
N PHE A 248 -4.70 1.43 -15.69
CA PHE A 248 -4.02 0.79 -16.82
C PHE A 248 -3.29 -0.50 -16.44
N ILE A 249 -2.64 -0.53 -15.27
CA ILE A 249 -2.02 -1.74 -14.71
C ILE A 249 -3.07 -2.46 -13.87
N LYS A 250 -3.47 -3.64 -14.33
CA LYS A 250 -4.54 -4.44 -13.71
C LYS A 250 -3.96 -5.58 -12.88
N VAL A 251 -4.82 -6.18 -12.07
CA VAL A 251 -4.46 -7.42 -11.34
C VAL A 251 -3.93 -8.48 -12.32
N GLY A 252 -2.81 -9.10 -11.96
CA GLY A 252 -2.13 -10.11 -12.77
C GLY A 252 -1.12 -9.57 -13.78
N TYR A 253 -0.99 -8.23 -13.93
CA TYR A 253 0.13 -7.66 -14.70
C TYR A 253 1.45 -7.95 -13.99
N THR A 254 2.50 -8.13 -14.76
CA THR A 254 3.87 -8.32 -14.25
C THR A 254 4.67 -7.05 -14.49
N PHE A 255 5.24 -6.48 -13.43
CA PHE A 255 6.18 -5.37 -13.56
C PHE A 255 7.46 -5.85 -14.26
N VAL A 256 8.02 -4.98 -15.10
CA VAL A 256 9.26 -5.22 -15.83
C VAL A 256 10.26 -4.12 -15.54
N ASP A 257 11.54 -4.47 -15.57
CA ASP A 257 12.60 -3.54 -15.22
C ASP A 257 12.64 -2.33 -16.16
N THR A 258 12.87 -1.18 -15.58
CA THR A 258 13.16 0.08 -16.27
C THR A 258 14.46 0.67 -15.74
N SER A 259 15.26 1.31 -16.61
CA SER A 259 16.54 1.90 -16.23
C SER A 259 16.41 3.24 -15.52
N LEU A 260 15.28 3.94 -15.67
CA LEU A 260 15.04 5.24 -15.08
C LEU A 260 14.17 5.11 -13.79
N PRO A 261 14.62 5.65 -12.64
CA PRO A 261 13.82 5.61 -11.41
C PRO A 261 12.44 6.27 -11.51
N SER A 262 12.31 7.28 -12.38
CA SER A 262 11.06 7.98 -12.65
C SER A 262 10.13 7.27 -13.65
N THR A 263 10.38 5.99 -13.93
CA THR A 263 9.54 5.18 -14.83
C THR A 263 9.15 3.85 -14.19
N LEU A 264 7.96 3.39 -14.50
CA LEU A 264 7.41 2.10 -14.12
C LEU A 264 6.84 1.44 -15.37
N ALA A 265 7.05 0.15 -15.55
CA ALA A 265 6.47 -0.58 -16.68
C ALA A 265 5.90 -1.92 -16.25
N ALA A 266 4.78 -2.30 -16.87
CA ALA A 266 4.15 -3.59 -16.62
C ALA A 266 3.62 -4.22 -17.92
N ILE A 267 3.65 -5.55 -18.00
CA ILE A 267 3.13 -6.32 -19.12
C ILE A 267 1.89 -7.11 -18.69
N SER A 268 0.87 -7.14 -19.57
CA SER A 268 -0.36 -7.91 -19.34
C SER A 268 -0.08 -9.42 -19.23
N PRO A 269 -0.94 -10.20 -18.54
CA PRO A 269 -0.77 -11.65 -18.40
C PRO A 269 -0.67 -12.40 -19.75
N ASP A 270 -1.39 -11.95 -20.75
CA ASP A 270 -1.37 -12.51 -22.12
C ASP A 270 -0.20 -11.99 -22.96
N LYS A 271 0.67 -11.15 -22.38
CA LYS A 271 1.83 -10.51 -23.00
C LYS A 271 1.52 -9.70 -24.28
N LYS A 272 0.29 -9.20 -24.42
CA LYS A 272 -0.14 -8.42 -25.58
C LYS A 272 -0.17 -6.92 -25.36
N GLN A 273 -0.04 -6.46 -24.12
CA GLN A 273 -0.07 -5.05 -23.78
C GLN A 273 1.08 -4.70 -22.83
N LEU A 274 1.82 -3.65 -23.16
CA LEU A 274 2.78 -3.01 -22.27
C LEU A 274 2.19 -1.67 -21.80
N VAL A 275 2.25 -1.42 -20.50
CA VAL A 275 1.94 -0.14 -19.88
C VAL A 275 3.24 0.46 -19.37
N LEU A 276 3.54 1.68 -19.78
CA LEU A 276 4.66 2.49 -19.29
C LEU A 276 4.08 3.70 -18.57
N VAL A 277 4.52 3.93 -17.34
CA VAL A 277 4.18 5.15 -16.57
C VAL A 277 5.46 5.93 -16.31
N ALA A 278 5.45 7.23 -16.56
CA ALA A 278 6.60 8.11 -16.37
C ALA A 278 6.23 9.32 -15.51
N LEU A 279 7.18 9.79 -14.71
CA LEU A 279 7.05 10.96 -13.83
C LEU A 279 8.03 12.05 -14.27
N ASN A 280 7.54 13.28 -14.37
CA ASN A 280 8.38 14.48 -14.40
C ASN A 280 8.19 15.28 -13.11
N LEU A 281 9.12 15.13 -12.18
CA LEU A 281 9.12 15.83 -10.89
C LEU A 281 9.76 17.24 -10.98
N SER A 282 10.38 17.57 -12.12
CA SER A 282 11.09 18.85 -12.29
C SER A 282 10.12 20.01 -12.53
N LYS A 283 10.64 21.23 -12.46
CA LYS A 283 9.89 22.46 -12.81
C LYS A 283 9.95 22.77 -14.30
N GLU A 284 10.70 21.98 -15.08
CA GLU A 284 10.89 22.16 -16.51
C GLU A 284 10.34 20.99 -17.30
N PRO A 285 9.90 21.18 -18.55
CA PRO A 285 9.56 20.08 -19.45
C PRO A 285 10.75 19.14 -19.64
N GLN A 286 10.47 17.85 -19.81
CA GLN A 286 11.48 16.82 -20.06
C GLN A 286 11.10 15.96 -21.23
N SER A 287 12.08 15.54 -22.03
CA SER A 287 11.91 14.59 -23.13
C SER A 287 12.40 13.21 -22.69
N TYR A 288 11.61 12.21 -22.98
CA TYR A 288 11.92 10.80 -22.69
C TYR A 288 12.12 10.03 -23.98
N SER A 289 13.15 9.18 -23.99
CA SER A 289 13.40 8.20 -25.03
C SER A 289 13.49 6.81 -24.39
N ILE A 290 12.55 5.94 -24.67
CA ILE A 290 12.44 4.62 -24.07
C ILE A 290 12.72 3.57 -25.13
N ASN A 291 13.74 2.74 -24.93
CA ASN A 291 14.07 1.63 -25.78
C ASN A 291 13.57 0.30 -25.18
N LEU A 292 12.76 -0.43 -25.95
CA LEU A 292 12.24 -1.73 -25.56
C LEU A 292 13.25 -2.83 -25.96
N LEU A 293 14.04 -3.30 -24.98
CA LEU A 293 15.15 -4.23 -25.25
C LEU A 293 14.67 -5.61 -25.73
N ASN A 294 13.65 -6.17 -25.11
CA ASN A 294 13.23 -7.56 -25.29
C ASN A 294 11.85 -7.72 -25.96
N GLY A 295 11.35 -6.70 -26.65
CA GLY A 295 10.02 -6.71 -27.23
C GLY A 295 9.92 -6.01 -28.58
N LYS A 296 8.81 -6.26 -29.28
CA LYS A 296 8.38 -5.47 -30.43
C LYS A 296 7.03 -4.83 -30.08
N ALA A 297 7.02 -3.55 -29.78
CA ALA A 297 5.79 -2.80 -29.60
C ALA A 297 5.14 -2.49 -30.95
N GLN A 298 3.86 -2.16 -30.91
CA GLN A 298 3.12 -1.55 -32.02
C GLN A 298 2.70 -0.13 -31.62
N PRO A 299 3.63 0.82 -31.55
CA PRO A 299 3.37 2.14 -30.97
C PRO A 299 2.31 2.92 -31.73
N THR A 300 2.16 2.71 -33.04
CA THR A 300 1.13 3.35 -33.87
C THR A 300 -0.30 3.03 -33.46
N LYS A 301 -0.51 2.04 -32.60
CA LYS A 301 -1.80 1.66 -32.01
C LYS A 301 -1.86 1.96 -30.52
N GLY A 302 -0.84 2.61 -29.97
CA GLY A 302 -0.79 2.96 -28.58
C GLY A 302 -1.58 4.21 -28.25
N GLN A 303 -1.86 4.42 -26.95
CA GLN A 303 -2.54 5.59 -26.42
C GLN A 303 -1.74 6.16 -25.25
N GLY A 304 -1.60 7.48 -25.23
CA GLY A 304 -1.00 8.23 -24.14
C GLY A 304 -2.07 8.94 -23.30
N TYR A 305 -1.81 9.06 -22.00
CA TYR A 305 -2.66 9.76 -21.05
C TYR A 305 -1.79 10.57 -20.08
N ILE A 306 -2.20 11.80 -19.80
CA ILE A 306 -1.43 12.71 -18.96
C ILE A 306 -2.26 13.28 -17.82
N THR A 307 -1.62 13.46 -16.67
CA THR A 307 -2.12 14.24 -15.54
C THR A 307 -1.10 15.32 -15.20
N THR A 308 -1.58 16.55 -15.13
CA THR A 308 -0.81 17.75 -14.76
C THR A 308 -1.56 18.49 -13.65
N ARG A 309 -1.14 19.70 -13.33
CA ARG A 309 -1.90 20.57 -12.42
C ARG A 309 -3.35 20.80 -12.88
N THR A 310 -3.58 20.91 -14.19
CA THR A 310 -4.87 21.29 -14.80
C THR A 310 -5.53 20.16 -15.58
N GLN A 311 -4.83 19.10 -15.89
CA GLN A 311 -5.33 17.94 -16.64
C GLN A 311 -5.47 16.72 -15.75
N ASP A 312 -6.45 15.86 -16.00
CA ASP A 312 -6.80 14.69 -15.22
C ASP A 312 -7.02 13.46 -16.12
N VAL A 313 -5.94 12.71 -16.38
CA VAL A 313 -5.95 11.49 -17.22
C VAL A 313 -6.47 11.79 -18.63
N GLU A 314 -6.07 12.94 -19.17
CA GLU A 314 -6.46 13.34 -20.54
C GLU A 314 -5.60 12.64 -21.58
N PRO A 315 -6.17 12.33 -22.77
CA PRO A 315 -5.38 11.81 -23.89
C PRO A 315 -4.23 12.75 -24.27
N CYS A 316 -3.10 12.19 -24.62
CA CYS A 316 -1.95 12.93 -25.10
C CYS A 316 -1.17 12.13 -26.14
N ASP A 317 -0.37 12.84 -26.93
CA ASP A 317 0.43 12.26 -28.00
C ASP A 317 1.77 11.77 -27.50
N PHE A 318 2.28 10.72 -28.15
CA PHE A 318 3.65 10.28 -28.10
C PHE A 318 4.11 9.84 -29.50
N GLN A 319 5.43 9.82 -29.72
CA GLN A 319 6.02 9.44 -30.99
C GLN A 319 6.71 8.09 -30.88
N SER A 320 6.83 7.43 -32.00
CA SER A 320 7.62 6.21 -32.14
C SER A 320 8.44 6.28 -33.43
N GLU A 321 9.74 6.24 -33.31
CA GLU A 321 10.64 6.22 -34.50
C GLU A 321 10.71 4.85 -35.14
N ASN A 322 10.47 3.80 -34.36
CA ASN A 322 10.46 2.41 -34.84
C ASN A 322 9.70 1.52 -33.84
N LYS A 323 9.64 0.21 -34.10
CA LYS A 323 8.92 -0.74 -33.23
C LYS A 323 9.54 -0.93 -31.83
N ARG A 324 10.61 -0.21 -31.49
CA ARG A 324 11.32 -0.38 -30.22
C ARG A 324 11.51 0.92 -29.45
N ASN A 325 11.45 2.07 -30.11
CA ASN A 325 11.72 3.36 -29.49
C ASN A 325 10.45 4.17 -29.35
N LEU A 326 10.18 4.61 -28.14
CA LEU A 326 9.09 5.52 -27.80
C LEU A 326 9.69 6.87 -27.38
N HIS A 327 9.19 7.95 -27.95
CA HIS A 327 9.61 9.32 -27.64
C HIS A 327 8.39 10.13 -27.22
N PHE A 328 8.52 10.86 -26.13
CA PHE A 328 7.46 11.73 -25.64
C PHE A 328 8.01 12.87 -24.81
N ASN A 329 7.29 13.98 -24.82
CA ASN A 329 7.60 15.16 -24.03
C ASN A 329 6.62 15.24 -22.88
N MET A 330 7.13 15.44 -21.68
CA MET A 330 6.36 15.63 -20.48
C MET A 330 6.44 17.07 -19.99
N PRO A 331 5.33 17.76 -19.81
CA PRO A 331 5.31 19.05 -19.11
C PRO A 331 5.96 18.94 -17.72
N ALA A 332 6.36 20.09 -17.18
CA ALA A 332 6.77 20.19 -15.79
C ALA A 332 5.69 19.62 -14.86
N LYS A 333 6.08 18.94 -13.79
CA LYS A 333 5.16 18.44 -12.76
C LYS A 333 4.00 17.65 -13.35
N SER A 334 4.32 16.52 -13.97
CA SER A 334 3.35 15.66 -14.63
C SER A 334 3.61 14.17 -14.41
N ILE A 335 2.58 13.36 -14.60
CA ILE A 335 2.64 11.93 -14.75
C ILE A 335 1.94 11.52 -16.04
N MET A 336 2.56 10.62 -16.79
CA MET A 336 2.08 10.17 -18.09
C MET A 336 2.06 8.66 -18.16
N THR A 337 0.97 8.13 -18.71
CA THR A 337 0.84 6.69 -18.97
C THR A 337 0.74 6.45 -20.46
N ILE A 338 1.56 5.53 -20.97
CA ILE A 338 1.52 5.08 -22.37
C ILE A 338 1.16 3.60 -22.38
N VAL A 339 0.11 3.28 -23.11
CA VAL A 339 -0.37 1.91 -23.31
C VAL A 339 -0.11 1.50 -24.73
N VAL A 340 0.73 0.50 -24.95
CA VAL A 340 1.07 0.02 -26.30
C VAL A 340 0.80 -1.47 -26.46
N PRO A 341 0.16 -1.88 -27.56
CA PRO A 341 0.12 -3.30 -27.93
C PRO A 341 1.51 -3.81 -28.21
N VAL A 342 1.82 -5.02 -27.74
CA VAL A 342 3.08 -5.71 -28.03
C VAL A 342 2.81 -6.99 -28.80
N LYS A 343 3.74 -7.37 -29.68
CA LYS A 343 3.76 -8.69 -30.31
C LYS A 343 4.71 -9.57 -29.51
N THR A 344 4.20 -10.67 -28.99
CA THR A 344 5.06 -11.75 -28.54
C THR A 344 5.69 -12.40 -29.76
N ASN A 345 7.01 -12.55 -29.76
CA ASN A 345 7.62 -13.50 -30.69
C ASN A 345 7.11 -14.88 -30.28
N LYS A 346 6.47 -15.58 -31.22
CA LYS A 346 6.18 -17.01 -31.06
C LYS A 346 7.50 -17.78 -31.01
#